data_86dab55da48f5033a6b0b0b0a1ee4cd0
#
_entry.id   86dab55da48f5033a6b0b0b0a1ee4cd0
#
_cell.length_a   1.000
_cell.length_b   1.000
_cell.length_c   1.000
_cell.angle_alpha   90.00
_cell.angle_beta   90.00
_cell.angle_gamma   90.00
#
_symmetry.space_group_name_H-M   'P 1'
#
loop_
_entity.id
_entity.type
_entity.pdbx_description
1 polymer ?
#
loop_
_entity_poly.entity_id
_entity_poly.type
_entity_poly.pdbx_seq_one_letter_code
_entity_poly.pdbx_strand_id
1 'polypeptide(L)'
;VQSKEAYDLMATPREVRPFDTALMSRILGVPVEQIRKELIKASNFSRRRASVIVKQLPKETKLRLEEHQFPGFFTVYRTVRSYPTKMAGNLLGYVGEVDDRILERDPYYRSGDYIGRSGIEQAYEEVLRGEKGVKIEMVDVHGIPKGSYANGIYDTLPSPGVAITCTIDARLQALAEELMEGKVGSVVAIEPETGEILVMA
;
A
#
# COMPACT_ATOMS: atom_id res chain seq x y z
N VAL A 1 -8.12 -12.05 4.68
CA VAL A 1 -7.37 -10.88 4.18
C VAL A 1 -8.11 -9.63 4.60
N GLN A 2 -7.39 -8.60 5.03
CA GLN A 2 -7.96 -7.35 5.49
C GLN A 2 -7.22 -6.17 4.86
N SER A 3 -7.93 -5.07 4.65
CA SER A 3 -7.30 -3.79 4.35
C SER A 3 -6.94 -3.09 5.65
N LYS A 4 -5.66 -2.72 5.81
CA LYS A 4 -5.14 -2.05 7.00
C LYS A 4 -4.71 -0.62 6.65
N GLU A 5 -4.98 0.29 7.56
CA GLU A 5 -4.48 1.66 7.46
C GLU A 5 -2.95 1.69 7.61
N ALA A 6 -2.30 2.40 6.72
CA ALA A 6 -0.89 2.72 6.79
C ALA A 6 -0.67 4.15 6.31
N TYR A 7 0.49 4.69 6.59
CA TYR A 7 0.85 6.05 6.20
C TYR A 7 2.22 6.05 5.57
N ASP A 8 2.36 6.75 4.45
CA ASP A 8 3.67 7.00 3.85
C ASP A 8 4.19 8.35 4.32
N LEU A 9 5.43 8.39 4.79
CA LEU A 9 6.12 9.65 5.05
C LEU A 9 6.63 10.21 3.74
N MET A 10 6.13 11.39 3.39
CA MET A 10 6.52 12.14 2.21
C MET A 10 7.40 13.31 2.59
N ALA A 11 8.27 13.73 1.69
CA ALA A 11 8.99 14.99 1.82
C ALA A 11 8.97 15.78 0.52
N THR A 12 8.80 17.11 0.61
CA THR A 12 9.05 18.04 -0.48
C THR A 12 10.45 18.63 -0.29
N PRO A 13 11.48 18.20 -1.07
CA PRO A 13 12.88 18.54 -0.78
C PRO A 13 13.16 20.04 -0.67
N ARG A 14 12.43 20.87 -1.42
CA ARG A 14 12.56 22.34 -1.36
C ARG A 14 12.12 22.94 -0.01
N GLU A 15 11.19 22.28 0.68
CA GLU A 15 10.60 22.74 1.92
C GLU A 15 11.28 22.19 3.16
N VAL A 16 12.11 21.15 2.97
CA VAL A 16 12.89 20.55 4.06
C VAL A 16 13.90 21.59 4.58
N ARG A 17 13.79 21.90 5.87
CA ARG A 17 14.73 22.74 6.61
C ARG A 17 15.57 21.88 7.55
N PRO A 18 16.66 22.37 8.11
CA PRO A 18 17.41 21.63 9.13
C PRO A 18 16.49 21.12 10.24
N PHE A 19 16.58 19.82 10.53
CA PHE A 19 15.75 19.14 11.52
C PHE A 19 16.59 18.12 12.30
N ASP A 20 16.09 17.66 13.43
CA ASP A 20 16.73 16.61 14.22
C ASP A 20 16.59 15.24 13.56
N THR A 21 17.61 14.87 12.80
CA THR A 21 17.65 13.58 12.07
C THR A 21 17.75 12.39 13.03
N ALA A 22 18.35 12.57 14.20
CA ALA A 22 18.47 11.50 15.20
C ALA A 22 17.12 11.21 15.88
N LEU A 23 16.34 12.25 16.15
CA LEU A 23 14.99 12.11 16.67
C LEU A 23 14.08 11.43 15.65
N MET A 24 14.12 11.89 14.37
CA MET A 24 13.34 11.28 13.30
C MET A 24 13.69 9.79 13.12
N SER A 25 14.97 9.46 13.15
CA SER A 25 15.46 8.07 13.07
C SER A 25 14.89 7.21 14.21
N ARG A 26 14.85 7.72 15.44
CA ARG A 26 14.26 7.01 16.58
C ARG A 26 12.75 6.81 16.45
N ILE A 27 12.02 7.81 15.95
CA ILE A 27 10.57 7.73 15.74
C ILE A 27 10.25 6.71 14.65
N LEU A 28 10.99 6.73 13.55
CA LEU A 28 10.78 5.87 12.38
C LEU A 28 11.33 4.45 12.56
N GLY A 29 12.27 4.25 13.48
CA GLY A 29 13.00 2.98 13.62
C GLY A 29 13.92 2.66 12.44
N VAL A 30 14.36 3.68 11.67
CA VAL A 30 15.25 3.53 10.52
C VAL A 30 16.55 4.31 10.72
N PRO A 31 17.69 3.81 10.21
CA PRO A 31 18.98 4.50 10.33
C PRO A 31 18.95 5.90 9.68
N VAL A 32 19.69 6.85 10.28
CA VAL A 32 19.82 8.23 9.77
C VAL A 32 20.33 8.23 8.32
N GLU A 33 21.27 7.35 8.00
CA GLU A 33 21.85 7.21 6.66
C GLU A 33 20.81 6.85 5.61
N GLN A 34 19.83 6.01 5.98
CA GLN A 34 18.74 5.64 5.07
C GLN A 34 17.84 6.85 4.80
N ILE A 35 17.48 7.61 5.83
CA ILE A 35 16.67 8.84 5.68
C ILE A 35 17.38 9.83 4.76
N ARG A 36 18.68 10.04 4.97
CA ARG A 36 19.50 10.92 4.13
C ARG A 36 19.58 10.45 2.69
N LYS A 37 19.76 9.14 2.47
CA LYS A 37 19.80 8.53 1.14
C LYS A 37 18.51 8.76 0.37
N GLU A 38 17.36 8.53 1.00
CA GLU A 38 16.06 8.74 0.37
C GLU A 38 15.78 10.23 0.12
N LEU A 39 16.21 11.15 1.01
CA LEU A 39 16.12 12.58 0.78
C LEU A 39 16.99 13.04 -0.41
N ILE A 40 18.20 12.53 -0.55
CA ILE A 40 19.08 12.82 -1.70
C ILE A 40 18.43 12.32 -2.98
N LYS A 41 17.93 11.10 -2.98
CA LYS A 41 17.20 10.48 -4.11
C LYS A 41 15.98 11.31 -4.50
N ALA A 42 15.17 11.72 -3.52
CA ALA A 42 14.02 12.59 -3.72
C ALA A 42 14.42 13.96 -4.34
N SER A 43 15.51 14.57 -3.85
CA SER A 43 16.02 15.83 -4.36
C SER A 43 16.56 15.74 -5.79
N ASN A 44 17.18 14.60 -6.14
CA ASN A 44 17.68 14.32 -7.49
C ASN A 44 16.53 14.09 -8.48
N PHE A 45 15.46 13.46 -8.03
CA PHE A 45 14.25 13.25 -8.83
C PHE A 45 13.52 14.58 -9.07
N SER A 46 13.17 15.29 -8.00
CA SER A 46 12.53 16.61 -8.09
C SER A 46 12.62 17.37 -6.77
N ARG A 47 13.09 18.60 -6.82
CA ARG A 47 13.08 19.47 -5.64
C ARG A 47 11.70 19.99 -5.24
N ARG A 48 10.74 20.01 -6.18
CA ARG A 48 9.40 20.62 -5.98
C ARG A 48 8.30 19.59 -5.76
N ARG A 49 8.51 18.34 -6.20
CA ARG A 49 7.52 17.27 -6.02
C ARG A 49 7.79 16.53 -4.73
N ALA A 50 6.72 16.21 -4.02
CA ALA A 50 6.79 15.32 -2.88
C ALA A 50 7.24 13.92 -3.32
N SER A 51 8.13 13.32 -2.55
CA SER A 51 8.63 11.97 -2.76
C SER A 51 8.49 11.15 -1.49
N VAL A 52 8.31 9.84 -1.62
CA VAL A 52 8.21 8.94 -0.48
C VAL A 52 9.57 8.75 0.16
N ILE A 53 9.64 8.92 1.47
CA ILE A 53 10.85 8.71 2.28
C ILE A 53 10.78 7.38 3.03
N VAL A 54 9.64 7.11 3.69
CA VAL A 54 9.39 5.82 4.35
C VAL A 54 7.96 5.39 4.06
N LYS A 55 7.79 4.13 3.67
CA LYS A 55 6.48 3.54 3.34
C LYS A 55 5.87 2.84 4.55
N GLN A 56 4.55 2.77 4.57
CA GLN A 56 3.75 1.89 5.43
C GLN A 56 3.95 2.10 6.93
N LEU A 57 4.02 3.35 7.37
CA LEU A 57 4.09 3.67 8.80
C LEU A 57 2.78 3.33 9.51
N PRO A 58 2.85 2.78 10.73
CA PRO A 58 1.69 2.60 11.58
C PRO A 58 1.18 3.95 12.09
N LYS A 59 -0.11 3.99 12.48
CA LYS A 59 -0.78 5.20 12.99
C LYS A 59 -0.05 5.84 14.17
N GLU A 60 0.52 5.04 15.05
CA GLU A 60 1.28 5.54 16.21
C GLU A 60 2.52 6.33 15.80
N THR A 61 3.27 5.83 14.80
CA THR A 61 4.45 6.51 14.28
C THR A 61 4.07 7.81 13.57
N LYS A 62 2.96 7.81 12.81
CA LYS A 62 2.39 9.02 12.21
C LYS A 62 2.11 10.10 13.26
N LEU A 63 1.42 9.75 14.35
CA LEU A 63 1.08 10.70 15.43
C LEU A 63 2.34 11.31 16.06
N ARG A 64 3.37 10.50 16.32
CA ARG A 64 4.65 10.99 16.83
C ARG A 64 5.35 11.95 15.87
N LEU A 65 5.29 11.68 14.57
CA LEU A 65 5.85 12.58 13.56
C LEU A 65 5.11 13.93 13.51
N GLU A 66 3.79 13.90 13.63
CA GLU A 66 2.95 15.12 13.62
C GLU A 66 3.15 15.96 14.88
N GLU A 67 3.42 15.35 16.04
CA GLU A 67 3.76 16.04 17.28
C GLU A 67 5.03 16.89 17.15
N HIS A 68 6.04 16.38 16.45
CA HIS A 68 7.33 17.06 16.29
C HIS A 68 7.41 18.02 15.09
N GLN A 69 6.41 18.02 14.20
CA GLN A 69 6.26 18.97 13.08
C GLN A 69 7.55 19.19 12.26
N PHE A 70 8.11 18.14 11.67
CA PHE A 70 9.30 18.24 10.84
C PHE A 70 9.04 19.06 9.55
N PRO A 71 9.74 20.19 9.33
CA PRO A 71 9.47 21.07 8.19
C PRO A 71 9.72 20.38 6.85
N GLY A 72 8.75 20.44 5.94
CA GLY A 72 8.83 19.84 4.62
C GLY A 72 8.51 18.35 4.56
N PHE A 73 8.14 17.74 5.72
CA PHE A 73 7.65 16.38 5.80
C PHE A 73 6.16 16.36 6.13
N PHE A 74 5.46 15.40 5.56
CA PHE A 74 4.05 15.16 5.84
C PHE A 74 3.71 13.69 5.61
N THR A 75 2.60 13.25 6.17
CA THR A 75 2.14 11.87 6.04
C THR A 75 0.96 11.79 5.07
N VAL A 76 0.95 10.76 4.23
CA VAL A 76 -0.16 10.47 3.31
C VAL A 76 -0.77 9.15 3.70
N TYR A 77 -2.09 9.14 3.82
CA TYR A 77 -2.86 7.92 4.08
C TYR A 77 -2.74 6.93 2.92
N ARG A 78 -2.60 5.67 3.26
CA ARG A 78 -2.58 4.56 2.31
C ARG A 78 -3.28 3.35 2.91
N THR A 79 -3.97 2.60 2.09
CA THR A 79 -4.48 1.28 2.44
C THR A 79 -3.51 0.22 1.96
N VAL A 80 -3.16 -0.70 2.85
CA VAL A 80 -2.31 -1.85 2.53
C VAL A 80 -3.02 -3.16 2.84
N ARG A 81 -2.72 -4.22 2.09
CA ARG A 81 -3.21 -5.56 2.38
C ARG A 81 -2.50 -6.13 3.60
N SER A 82 -3.27 -6.74 4.47
CA SER A 82 -2.79 -7.46 5.64
C SER A 82 -3.32 -8.89 5.63
N TYR A 83 -2.44 -9.84 5.86
CA TYR A 83 -2.73 -11.26 5.92
C TYR A 83 -2.54 -11.74 7.36
N PRO A 84 -3.55 -11.56 8.24
CA PRO A 84 -3.41 -11.84 9.68
C PRO A 84 -3.18 -13.31 9.97
N THR A 85 -3.71 -14.19 9.12
CA THR A 85 -3.46 -15.65 9.19
C THR A 85 -2.46 -16.04 8.12
N LYS A 86 -1.42 -16.78 8.52
CA LYS A 86 -0.39 -17.30 7.61
C LYS A 86 -0.87 -18.61 7.00
N MET A 87 -1.86 -18.58 6.14
CA MET A 87 -2.44 -19.73 5.49
C MET A 87 -2.87 -19.40 4.07
N ALA A 88 -3.02 -20.41 3.22
CA ALA A 88 -3.46 -20.31 1.83
C ALA A 88 -2.63 -19.31 0.99
N GLY A 89 -1.33 -19.17 1.27
CA GLY A 89 -0.47 -18.20 0.60
C GLY A 89 -0.42 -18.36 -0.91
N ASN A 90 -0.38 -19.60 -1.40
CA ASN A 90 -0.35 -19.90 -2.84
C ASN A 90 -1.68 -19.56 -3.51
N LEU A 91 -2.81 -19.77 -2.81
CA LEU A 91 -4.14 -19.48 -3.32
C LEU A 91 -4.46 -17.99 -3.27
N LEU A 92 -4.25 -17.35 -2.12
CA LEU A 92 -4.51 -15.91 -1.93
C LEU A 92 -3.59 -15.07 -2.80
N GLY A 93 -2.33 -15.47 -2.91
CA GLY A 93 -1.32 -14.68 -3.58
C GLY A 93 -0.85 -13.49 -2.74
N TYR A 94 -0.30 -12.50 -3.41
CA TYR A 94 0.19 -11.29 -2.75
C TYR A 94 0.04 -10.07 -3.65
N VAL A 95 0.08 -8.89 -3.03
CA VAL A 95 0.13 -7.61 -3.72
C VAL A 95 1.56 -7.08 -3.74
N GLY A 96 1.95 -6.47 -4.85
CA GLY A 96 3.25 -5.84 -5.02
C GLY A 96 3.14 -4.47 -5.68
N GLU A 97 4.19 -3.67 -5.58
CA GLU A 97 4.23 -2.37 -6.25
C GLU A 97 4.23 -2.55 -7.78
N VAL A 98 3.53 -1.69 -8.50
CA VAL A 98 3.49 -1.69 -9.96
C VAL A 98 4.89 -1.40 -10.54
N ASP A 99 5.20 -2.07 -11.63
CA ASP A 99 6.41 -1.84 -12.41
C ASP A 99 6.13 -0.99 -13.67
N ASP A 100 7.19 -0.60 -14.37
CA ASP A 100 7.08 0.25 -15.55
C ASP A 100 6.23 -0.38 -16.65
N ARG A 101 6.26 -1.71 -16.78
CA ARG A 101 5.46 -2.44 -17.80
C ARG A 101 3.96 -2.33 -17.53
N ILE A 102 3.56 -2.34 -16.24
CA ILE A 102 2.16 -2.17 -15.86
C ILE A 102 1.73 -0.72 -16.09
N LEU A 103 2.59 0.25 -15.74
CA LEU A 103 2.33 1.67 -15.95
C LEU A 103 2.12 2.02 -17.43
N GLU A 104 2.84 1.37 -18.35
CA GLU A 104 2.67 1.55 -19.79
C GLU A 104 1.38 0.91 -20.33
N ARG A 105 0.95 -0.20 -19.72
CA ARG A 105 -0.16 -1.00 -20.19
C ARG A 105 -1.52 -0.55 -19.65
N ASP A 106 -1.56 -0.10 -18.40
CA ASP A 106 -2.81 0.25 -17.70
C ASP A 106 -2.74 1.66 -17.11
N PRO A 107 -3.45 2.64 -17.69
CA PRO A 107 -3.46 4.04 -17.25
C PRO A 107 -4.11 4.24 -15.87
N TYR A 108 -4.78 3.23 -15.31
CA TYR A 108 -5.33 3.28 -13.97
C TYR A 108 -4.23 3.43 -12.92
N TYR A 109 -3.08 2.77 -13.13
CA TYR A 109 -1.99 2.74 -12.15
C TYR A 109 -1.06 3.94 -12.28
N ARG A 110 -0.50 4.33 -11.15
CA ARG A 110 0.56 5.33 -11.04
C ARG A 110 1.74 4.75 -10.27
N SER A 111 2.92 5.30 -10.47
CA SER A 111 4.12 4.89 -9.73
C SER A 111 3.87 4.94 -8.22
N GLY A 112 4.17 3.85 -7.55
CA GLY A 112 3.92 3.65 -6.12
C GLY A 112 2.59 2.98 -5.78
N ASP A 113 1.71 2.72 -6.75
CA ASP A 113 0.51 1.90 -6.53
C ASP A 113 0.86 0.43 -6.32
N TYR A 114 -0.10 -0.32 -5.79
CA TYR A 114 0.00 -1.76 -5.60
C TYR A 114 -0.98 -2.48 -6.52
N ILE A 115 -0.59 -3.69 -6.95
CA ILE A 115 -1.39 -4.58 -7.78
C ILE A 115 -1.26 -6.02 -7.29
N GLY A 116 -2.29 -6.83 -7.46
CA GLY A 116 -2.22 -8.27 -7.24
C GLY A 116 -1.22 -8.93 -8.19
N ARG A 117 -0.22 -9.63 -7.64
CA ARG A 117 0.85 -10.27 -8.41
C ARG A 117 0.60 -11.75 -8.68
N SER A 118 -0.18 -12.40 -7.85
CA SER A 118 -0.52 -13.81 -7.98
C SER A 118 -1.83 -14.16 -7.28
N GLY A 119 -2.32 -15.37 -7.53
CA GLY A 119 -3.46 -15.95 -6.84
C GLY A 119 -4.76 -15.15 -7.01
N ILE A 120 -5.59 -15.17 -5.98
CA ILE A 120 -6.87 -14.45 -5.96
C ILE A 120 -6.68 -12.94 -6.04
N GLU A 121 -5.64 -12.38 -5.40
CA GLU A 121 -5.35 -10.95 -5.47
C GLU A 121 -5.11 -10.50 -6.93
N GLN A 122 -4.48 -11.33 -7.76
CA GLN A 122 -4.29 -11.05 -9.18
C GLN A 122 -5.55 -11.30 -10.01
N ALA A 123 -6.20 -12.44 -9.79
CA ALA A 123 -7.35 -12.86 -10.60
C ALA A 123 -8.55 -11.93 -10.45
N TYR A 124 -8.71 -11.34 -9.27
CA TYR A 124 -9.82 -10.46 -8.92
C TYR A 124 -9.37 -9.02 -8.62
N GLU A 125 -8.21 -8.60 -9.15
CA GLU A 125 -7.65 -7.28 -8.92
C GLU A 125 -8.66 -6.16 -9.20
N GLU A 126 -9.36 -6.17 -10.32
CA GLU A 126 -10.32 -5.14 -10.71
C GLU A 126 -11.49 -4.99 -9.71
N VAL A 127 -11.91 -6.11 -9.11
CA VAL A 127 -12.98 -6.13 -8.11
C VAL A 127 -12.48 -5.65 -6.76
N LEU A 128 -11.25 -6.04 -6.41
CA LEU A 128 -10.66 -5.78 -5.09
C LEU A 128 -10.07 -4.38 -4.95
N ARG A 129 -9.58 -3.77 -6.05
CA ARG A 129 -8.87 -2.49 -6.01
C ARG A 129 -9.77 -1.28 -5.75
N GLY A 130 -11.08 -1.38 -6.12
CA GLY A 130 -12.01 -0.24 -6.08
C GLY A 130 -11.69 0.85 -7.10
N GLU A 131 -12.25 2.03 -6.89
CA GLU A 131 -12.04 3.18 -7.77
C GLU A 131 -11.34 4.32 -7.02
N LYS A 132 -10.37 4.94 -7.69
CA LYS A 132 -9.64 6.08 -7.13
C LYS A 132 -10.49 7.33 -7.14
N GLY A 133 -10.49 8.05 -6.04
CA GLY A 133 -10.98 9.42 -6.00
C GLY A 133 -10.05 10.37 -6.73
N VAL A 134 -10.60 11.48 -7.20
CA VAL A 134 -9.86 12.58 -7.82
C VAL A 134 -10.12 13.86 -7.05
N LYS A 135 -9.06 14.55 -6.64
CA LYS A 135 -9.12 15.86 -6.03
C LYS A 135 -8.42 16.87 -6.95
N ILE A 136 -9.14 17.91 -7.34
CA ILE A 136 -8.61 18.94 -8.24
C ILE A 136 -8.20 20.14 -7.42
N GLU A 137 -6.91 20.43 -7.38
CA GLU A 137 -6.35 21.56 -6.65
C GLU A 137 -5.84 22.64 -7.59
N MET A 138 -6.13 23.89 -7.26
CA MET A 138 -5.49 25.02 -7.89
C MET A 138 -4.06 25.15 -7.38
N VAL A 139 -3.12 25.34 -8.29
CA VAL A 139 -1.73 25.58 -7.94
C VAL A 139 -1.25 26.89 -8.59
N ASP A 140 -0.34 27.60 -7.93
CA ASP A 140 0.32 28.76 -8.53
C ASP A 140 1.39 28.34 -9.56
N VAL A 141 2.01 29.33 -10.19
CA VAL A 141 3.09 29.12 -11.18
C VAL A 141 4.32 28.38 -10.63
N HIS A 142 4.40 28.25 -9.32
CA HIS A 142 5.44 27.51 -8.62
C HIS A 142 5.01 26.12 -8.17
N GLY A 143 3.74 25.71 -8.48
CA GLY A 143 3.18 24.43 -8.07
C GLY A 143 2.71 24.37 -6.62
N ILE A 144 2.51 25.52 -5.96
CA ILE A 144 2.05 25.58 -4.58
C ILE A 144 0.52 25.54 -4.56
N PRO A 145 -0.11 24.61 -3.81
CA PRO A 145 -1.56 24.52 -3.69
C PRO A 145 -2.16 25.81 -3.13
N LYS A 146 -3.23 26.30 -3.77
CA LYS A 146 -3.98 27.50 -3.38
C LYS A 146 -5.41 27.20 -2.93
N GLY A 147 -5.78 25.92 -2.93
CA GLY A 147 -7.10 25.45 -2.53
C GLY A 147 -7.76 24.56 -3.58
N SER A 148 -8.96 24.08 -3.28
CA SER A 148 -9.72 23.24 -4.20
C SER A 148 -10.22 24.05 -5.39
N TYR A 149 -10.13 23.46 -6.59
CA TYR A 149 -10.72 24.06 -7.79
C TYR A 149 -12.25 24.05 -7.68
N ALA A 150 -12.88 25.18 -8.01
CA ALA A 150 -14.34 25.36 -7.98
C ALA A 150 -15.01 24.82 -6.68
N ASN A 151 -14.37 25.03 -5.52
CA ASN A 151 -14.83 24.54 -4.20
C ASN A 151 -15.03 23.01 -4.13
N GLY A 152 -14.31 22.24 -4.95
CA GLY A 152 -14.37 20.77 -4.94
C GLY A 152 -15.57 20.16 -5.69
N ILE A 153 -16.31 20.93 -6.49
CA ILE A 153 -17.48 20.42 -7.25
C ILE A 153 -17.08 19.31 -8.22
N TYR A 154 -15.85 19.32 -8.71
CA TYR A 154 -15.30 18.32 -9.64
C TYR A 154 -14.50 17.22 -8.95
N ASP A 155 -14.44 17.24 -7.62
CA ASP A 155 -13.79 16.18 -6.87
C ASP A 155 -14.67 14.93 -6.88
N THR A 156 -14.06 13.76 -7.05
CA THR A 156 -14.74 12.47 -6.94
C THR A 156 -14.22 11.73 -5.72
N LEU A 157 -15.14 11.15 -4.94
CA LEU A 157 -14.76 10.35 -3.79
C LEU A 157 -14.26 8.97 -4.24
N PRO A 158 -13.26 8.39 -3.57
CA PRO A 158 -12.85 7.02 -3.84
C PRO A 158 -13.96 6.03 -3.46
N SER A 159 -14.13 4.98 -4.28
CA SER A 159 -15.02 3.87 -3.98
C SER A 159 -14.20 2.64 -3.56
N PRO A 160 -14.49 2.01 -2.41
CA PRO A 160 -13.79 0.82 -1.99
C PRO A 160 -14.09 -0.36 -2.91
N GLY A 161 -13.14 -1.27 -3.06
CA GLY A 161 -13.36 -2.54 -3.76
C GLY A 161 -14.35 -3.45 -3.01
N VAL A 162 -14.87 -4.42 -3.73
CA VAL A 162 -15.83 -5.39 -3.21
C VAL A 162 -15.09 -6.54 -2.51
N ALA A 163 -15.58 -6.94 -1.34
CA ALA A 163 -15.05 -8.10 -0.63
C ALA A 163 -15.44 -9.40 -1.36
N ILE A 164 -14.49 -10.32 -1.49
CA ILE A 164 -14.70 -11.64 -2.06
C ILE A 164 -14.69 -12.67 -0.95
N THR A 165 -15.69 -13.55 -0.95
CA THR A 165 -15.74 -14.71 -0.06
C THR A 165 -15.33 -15.94 -0.84
N CYS A 166 -14.33 -16.68 -0.34
CA CYS A 166 -13.88 -17.95 -0.90
C CYS A 166 -14.61 -19.10 -0.22
N THR A 167 -14.71 -20.24 -0.90
CA THR A 167 -15.28 -21.49 -0.37
C THR A 167 -14.33 -22.22 0.56
N ILE A 168 -13.08 -21.79 0.67
CA ILE A 168 -12.04 -22.40 1.50
C ILE A 168 -12.46 -22.41 2.98
N ASP A 169 -12.48 -23.60 3.57
CA ASP A 169 -12.60 -23.74 5.03
C ASP A 169 -11.24 -23.45 5.69
N ALA A 170 -11.20 -22.39 6.48
CA ALA A 170 -9.96 -21.91 7.10
C ALA A 170 -9.34 -22.93 8.07
N ARG A 171 -10.15 -23.76 8.74
CA ARG A 171 -9.65 -24.76 9.68
C ARG A 171 -9.06 -25.96 8.95
N LEU A 172 -9.76 -26.45 7.93
CA LEU A 172 -9.28 -27.54 7.09
C LEU A 172 -8.03 -27.13 6.32
N GLN A 173 -7.97 -25.91 5.80
CA GLN A 173 -6.79 -25.36 5.12
C GLN A 173 -5.58 -25.31 6.06
N ALA A 174 -5.74 -24.77 7.27
CA ALA A 174 -4.67 -24.71 8.26
C ALA A 174 -4.16 -26.11 8.64
N LEU A 175 -5.06 -27.06 8.86
CA LEU A 175 -4.70 -28.45 9.16
C LEU A 175 -3.93 -29.11 7.99
N ALA A 176 -4.39 -28.89 6.76
CA ALA A 176 -3.72 -29.44 5.58
C ALA A 176 -2.30 -28.90 5.43
N GLU A 177 -2.10 -27.59 5.62
CA GLU A 177 -0.78 -26.96 5.57
C GLU A 177 0.15 -27.49 6.68
N GLU A 178 -0.36 -27.64 7.91
CA GLU A 178 0.39 -28.24 9.02
C GLU A 178 0.82 -29.68 8.71
N LEU A 179 -0.09 -30.51 8.17
CA LEU A 179 0.21 -31.88 7.79
C LEU A 179 1.19 -31.99 6.62
N MET A 180 1.27 -30.97 5.78
CA MET A 180 2.19 -30.88 4.64
C MET A 180 3.55 -30.31 5.00
N GLU A 181 3.74 -29.80 6.22
CA GLU A 181 5.02 -29.21 6.63
C GLU A 181 6.16 -30.22 6.45
N GLY A 182 7.22 -29.78 5.76
CA GLY A 182 8.38 -30.63 5.42
C GLY A 182 8.14 -31.71 4.36
N LYS A 183 6.98 -31.71 3.69
CA LYS A 183 6.64 -32.64 2.62
C LYS A 183 6.54 -31.93 1.27
N VAL A 184 6.72 -32.69 0.19
CA VAL A 184 6.52 -32.21 -1.18
C VAL A 184 5.26 -32.90 -1.72
N GLY A 185 4.26 -32.09 -2.11
CA GLY A 185 2.98 -32.61 -2.61
C GLY A 185 1.92 -31.51 -2.59
N SER A 186 0.68 -31.91 -2.80
CA SER A 186 -0.48 -31.02 -2.72
C SER A 186 -1.67 -31.76 -2.09
N VAL A 187 -2.52 -31.00 -1.41
CA VAL A 187 -3.79 -31.48 -0.87
C VAL A 187 -4.92 -30.64 -1.43
N VAL A 188 -5.91 -31.28 -2.05
CA VAL A 188 -7.12 -30.63 -2.54
C VAL A 188 -8.33 -31.39 -1.97
N ALA A 189 -9.23 -30.67 -1.30
CA ALA A 189 -10.50 -31.21 -0.86
C ALA A 189 -11.64 -30.45 -1.56
N ILE A 190 -12.58 -31.22 -2.10
CA ILE A 190 -13.72 -30.70 -2.86
C ILE A 190 -15.00 -31.27 -2.23
N GLU A 191 -16.00 -30.40 -2.03
CA GLU A 191 -17.34 -30.84 -1.66
C GLU A 191 -18.01 -31.51 -2.86
N PRO A 192 -18.36 -32.80 -2.77
CA PRO A 192 -18.82 -33.54 -3.94
C PRO A 192 -20.20 -33.11 -4.44
N GLU A 193 -21.05 -32.55 -3.58
CA GLU A 193 -22.39 -32.12 -3.97
C GLU A 193 -22.38 -30.75 -4.68
N THR A 194 -21.53 -29.84 -4.27
CA THR A 194 -21.50 -28.45 -4.80
C THR A 194 -20.35 -28.21 -5.75
N GLY A 195 -19.27 -29.00 -5.67
CA GLY A 195 -18.03 -28.79 -6.39
C GLY A 195 -17.15 -27.69 -5.81
N GLU A 196 -17.48 -27.18 -4.62
CA GLU A 196 -16.72 -26.14 -3.95
C GLU A 196 -15.37 -26.68 -3.44
N ILE A 197 -14.32 -25.91 -3.65
CA ILE A 197 -12.99 -26.24 -3.15
C ILE A 197 -12.89 -25.76 -1.69
N LEU A 198 -12.75 -26.70 -0.77
CA LEU A 198 -12.65 -26.45 0.66
C LEU A 198 -11.20 -26.33 1.14
N VAL A 199 -10.25 -26.97 0.44
CA VAL A 199 -8.82 -26.96 0.76
C VAL A 199 -8.01 -26.94 -0.53
N MET A 200 -6.91 -26.16 -0.53
CA MET A 200 -5.91 -26.14 -1.59
C MET A 200 -4.53 -25.81 -0.97
N ALA A 201 -3.78 -26.84 -0.60
CA ALA A 201 -2.47 -26.73 0.05
C ALA A 201 -1.36 -27.40 -0.78
#